data_7563491b6c5b982a91405c94a71be7ec
#
_entry.id   7563491b6c5b982a91405c94a71be7ec
#
_cell.length_a   1.000
_cell.length_b   1.000
_cell.length_c   1.000
_cell.angle_alpha   90.00
_cell.angle_beta   90.00
_cell.angle_gamma   90.00
#
_symmetry.space_group_name_H-M   'P 1'
#
loop_
_entity.id
_entity.type
_entity.pdbx_description
1 polymer ?
#
loop_
_entity_poly.entity_id
_entity_poly.type
_entity_poly.pdbx_seq_one_letter_code
_entity_poly.pdbx_strand_id
1 'polypeptide(L)'
;GGPGLVAVGGTHSWQRGDPAPVWTSLDGITWSRVPDDGAVFDGVVPQGITSVAVDGPGLVAVGGPSSTGDQDVAAVWTSPDGIIWSRVPHTKAVFGGEGPTFMNSVTLAGAAEFLAVGGALGPIGATAAVWASPDGLTWSRVIPDDEAVFGGGVMNSLTAGGPGLVAVGYVA
;
A
#
# COMPACT_ATOMS: atom_id res chain seq x y z
N GLY A 1 21.07 5.70 6.72
CA GLY A 1 20.57 6.18 7.87
C GLY A 1 19.27 6.95 7.83
N GLY A 2 18.14 6.28 7.94
CA GLY A 2 16.85 6.91 8.19
C GLY A 2 16.59 7.10 9.69
N PRO A 3 15.38 7.51 10.10
CA PRO A 3 15.01 7.81 11.49
C PRO A 3 14.90 6.59 12.41
N GLY A 4 15.38 5.43 12.00
CA GLY A 4 15.25 4.19 12.75
C GLY A 4 14.02 3.39 12.31
N LEU A 5 12.96 3.39 13.11
CA LEU A 5 11.73 2.67 12.84
C LEU A 5 10.66 3.62 12.28
N VAL A 6 9.87 3.11 11.34
CA VAL A 6 8.71 3.80 10.78
C VAL A 6 7.47 2.93 10.99
N ALA A 7 6.40 3.51 11.49
CA ALA A 7 5.09 2.90 11.59
C ALA A 7 4.08 3.71 10.78
N VAL A 8 3.16 3.02 10.14
CA VAL A 8 2.12 3.61 9.31
C VAL A 8 0.75 3.12 9.76
N GLY A 9 -0.30 3.87 9.45
CA GLY A 9 -1.65 3.49 9.83
C GLY A 9 -2.74 4.23 9.08
N GLY A 10 -3.96 4.01 9.50
CA GLY A 10 -5.15 4.68 8.99
C GLY A 10 -5.92 5.39 10.11
N THR A 11 -6.76 6.32 9.75
CA THR A 11 -7.70 6.95 10.66
C THR A 11 -9.06 6.27 10.57
N HIS A 12 -9.73 6.09 11.70
CA HIS A 12 -11.10 5.58 11.76
C HIS A 12 -12.15 6.69 11.59
N SER A 13 -11.70 7.93 11.39
CA SER A 13 -12.63 9.02 11.20
C SER A 13 -13.11 9.02 9.74
N TRP A 14 -14.40 8.89 9.54
CA TRP A 14 -15.08 9.03 8.24
C TRP A 14 -15.15 10.49 7.76
N GLN A 15 -14.44 11.40 8.43
CA GLN A 15 -14.41 12.80 8.06
C GLN A 15 -13.33 13.01 6.99
N ARG A 16 -13.70 13.71 5.93
CA ARG A 16 -12.74 14.17 4.91
C ARG A 16 -11.67 15.03 5.60
N GLY A 17 -10.41 14.73 5.33
CA GLY A 17 -9.28 15.56 5.77
C GLY A 17 -8.47 15.02 6.93
N ASP A 18 -8.74 13.80 7.43
CA ASP A 18 -7.83 13.16 8.37
C ASP A 18 -6.76 12.38 7.61
N PRO A 19 -5.52 12.88 7.55
CA PRO A 19 -4.44 12.24 6.82
C PRO A 19 -4.02 10.93 7.49
N ALA A 20 -3.59 9.96 6.68
CA ALA A 20 -3.01 8.73 7.17
C ALA A 20 -1.79 9.03 8.05
N PRO A 21 -1.78 8.57 9.30
CA PRO A 21 -0.70 8.89 10.21
C PRO A 21 0.55 8.06 9.93
N VAL A 22 1.70 8.73 10.00
CA VAL A 22 3.02 8.12 9.97
C VAL A 22 3.75 8.49 11.26
N TRP A 23 4.44 7.55 11.85
CA TRP A 23 5.25 7.75 13.05
C TRP A 23 6.67 7.27 12.83
N THR A 24 7.62 7.91 13.49
CA THR A 24 9.03 7.53 13.51
C THR A 24 9.51 7.32 14.94
N SER A 25 10.47 6.43 15.13
CA SER A 25 11.12 6.18 16.40
C SER A 25 12.58 5.78 16.21
N LEU A 26 13.46 6.23 17.10
CA LEU A 26 14.87 5.80 17.13
C LEU A 26 15.10 4.55 17.98
N ASP A 27 14.24 4.32 18.96
CA ASP A 27 14.42 3.32 20.02
C ASP A 27 13.29 2.27 20.08
N GLY A 28 12.21 2.46 19.32
CA GLY A 28 11.02 1.62 19.34
C GLY A 28 10.10 1.87 20.55
N ILE A 29 10.44 2.80 21.43
CA ILE A 29 9.71 3.13 22.65
C ILE A 29 9.09 4.52 22.54
N THR A 30 9.90 5.50 22.14
CA THR A 30 9.48 6.89 21.96
C THR A 30 9.12 7.12 20.50
N TRP A 31 7.85 7.45 20.22
CA TRP A 31 7.34 7.67 18.89
C TRP A 31 6.94 9.12 18.67
N SER A 32 7.30 9.65 17.52
CA SER A 32 6.90 10.99 17.07
C SER A 32 6.07 10.88 15.82
N ARG A 33 4.94 11.59 15.76
CA ARG A 33 4.14 11.68 14.53
C ARG A 33 4.85 12.58 13.52
N VAL A 34 4.95 12.11 12.29
CA VAL A 34 5.45 12.91 11.15
C VAL A 34 4.43 14.02 10.88
N PRO A 35 4.87 15.28 10.84
CA PRO A 35 4.00 16.39 10.44
C PRO A 35 3.47 16.15 9.02
N ASP A 36 2.19 16.37 8.85
CA ASP A 36 1.53 16.29 7.55
C ASP A 36 0.89 17.65 7.25
N ASP A 37 1.13 18.16 6.05
CA ASP A 37 0.56 19.40 5.55
C ASP A 37 -0.79 19.22 4.84
N GLY A 38 -1.32 17.97 4.87
CA GLY A 38 -2.57 17.62 4.22
C GLY A 38 -2.47 17.41 2.70
N ALA A 39 -1.31 17.60 2.11
CA ALA A 39 -1.15 17.50 0.65
C ALA A 39 -0.71 16.12 0.17
N VAL A 40 0.04 15.38 1.00
CA VAL A 40 0.68 14.13 0.62
C VAL A 40 -0.19 12.91 0.90
N PHE A 41 -0.80 12.89 2.09
CA PHE A 41 -1.61 11.75 2.55
C PHE A 41 -3.11 11.97 2.35
N ASP A 42 -3.51 13.21 2.02
CA ASP A 42 -4.87 13.52 1.64
C ASP A 42 -5.13 13.10 0.19
N GLY A 43 -6.25 12.44 -0.01
CA GLY A 43 -6.82 12.17 -1.32
C GLY A 43 -8.19 12.83 -1.47
N VAL A 44 -8.83 12.62 -2.61
CA VAL A 44 -10.25 13.00 -2.80
C VAL A 44 -11.14 12.26 -1.79
N VAL A 45 -10.67 11.13 -1.30
CA VAL A 45 -11.25 10.30 -0.24
C VAL A 45 -10.20 10.01 0.83
N PRO A 46 -10.61 9.76 2.08
CA PRO A 46 -9.70 9.35 3.14
C PRO A 46 -8.87 8.13 2.71
N GLN A 47 -7.55 8.23 2.83
CA GLN A 47 -6.61 7.16 2.48
C GLN A 47 -6.03 6.57 3.77
N GLY A 48 -5.90 5.24 3.79
CA GLY A 48 -5.15 4.53 4.82
C GLY A 48 -3.83 4.02 4.28
N ILE A 49 -2.77 4.12 5.06
CA ILE A 49 -1.51 3.44 4.78
C ILE A 49 -1.51 2.13 5.56
N THR A 50 -1.37 1.02 4.86
CA THR A 50 -1.54 -0.34 5.42
C THR A 50 -0.21 -1.04 5.66
N SER A 51 0.81 -0.70 4.88
CA SER A 51 2.11 -1.36 4.94
C SER A 51 3.23 -0.45 4.46
N VAL A 52 4.44 -0.67 4.97
CA VAL A 52 5.66 0.01 4.56
C VAL A 52 6.81 -1.01 4.43
N ALA A 53 7.59 -0.88 3.38
CA ALA A 53 8.82 -1.64 3.15
C ALA A 53 10.01 -0.70 2.97
N VAL A 54 11.20 -1.22 3.24
CA VAL A 54 12.47 -0.48 3.13
C VAL A 54 13.31 -1.11 2.03
N ASP A 55 13.85 -0.30 1.12
CA ASP A 55 14.88 -0.69 0.17
C ASP A 55 16.00 0.33 0.14
N GLY A 56 17.21 -0.11 0.51
CA GLY A 56 18.40 0.72 0.50
C GLY A 56 18.19 2.07 1.21
N PRO A 57 18.24 3.19 0.48
CA PRO A 57 18.11 4.52 1.08
C PRO A 57 16.67 5.00 1.25
N GLY A 58 15.68 4.23 0.88
CA GLY A 58 14.30 4.72 0.83
C GLY A 58 13.26 3.79 1.45
N LEU A 59 12.04 4.32 1.56
CA LEU A 59 10.86 3.60 2.00
C LEU A 59 9.77 3.68 0.94
N VAL A 60 9.03 2.61 0.81
CA VAL A 60 7.81 2.53 0.00
C VAL A 60 6.65 2.15 0.91
N ALA A 61 5.62 2.97 0.94
CA ALA A 61 4.39 2.69 1.66
C ALA A 61 3.23 2.48 0.67
N VAL A 62 2.33 1.60 1.02
CA VAL A 62 1.15 1.28 0.21
C VAL A 62 -0.11 1.35 1.04
N GLY A 63 -1.23 1.52 0.34
CA GLY A 63 -2.52 1.54 0.98
C GLY A 63 -3.66 1.72 -0.01
N GLY A 64 -4.72 2.35 0.45
CA GLY A 64 -5.90 2.58 -0.38
C GLY A 64 -6.96 3.36 0.37
N PRO A 65 -8.15 3.47 -0.23
CA PRO A 65 -9.26 4.19 0.37
C PRO A 65 -9.74 3.50 1.65
N SER A 66 -10.10 4.31 2.60
CA SER A 66 -10.79 3.86 3.83
C SER A 66 -12.31 3.79 3.65
N SER A 67 -12.82 4.13 2.49
CA SER A 67 -14.24 4.08 2.12
C SER A 67 -14.45 3.33 0.80
N THR A 68 -15.68 3.01 0.47
CA THR A 68 -16.04 2.23 -0.73
C THR A 68 -16.73 3.11 -1.79
N GLY A 69 -15.99 4.03 -2.40
CA GLY A 69 -16.48 4.84 -3.51
C GLY A 69 -15.95 4.35 -4.87
N ASP A 70 -16.69 4.55 -5.95
CA ASP A 70 -16.32 4.09 -7.30
C ASP A 70 -15.01 4.69 -7.88
N GLN A 71 -14.46 5.70 -7.23
CA GLN A 71 -13.22 6.37 -7.61
C GLN A 71 -12.02 6.00 -6.72
N ASP A 72 -12.24 5.06 -5.83
CA ASP A 72 -11.30 4.71 -4.78
C ASP A 72 -10.25 3.73 -5.31
N VAL A 73 -9.00 4.14 -5.31
CA VAL A 73 -7.89 3.38 -5.91
C VAL A 73 -6.73 3.21 -4.93
N ALA A 74 -6.04 2.11 -5.10
CA ALA A 74 -4.78 1.84 -4.40
C ALA A 74 -3.81 3.00 -4.54
N ALA A 75 -3.03 3.25 -3.51
CA ALA A 75 -2.08 4.36 -3.46
C ALA A 75 -0.72 3.91 -2.96
N VAL A 76 0.31 4.59 -3.46
CA VAL A 76 1.71 4.36 -3.10
C VAL A 76 2.37 5.68 -2.74
N TRP A 77 3.20 5.64 -1.73
CA TRP A 77 4.03 6.76 -1.29
C TRP A 77 5.48 6.31 -1.14
N THR A 78 6.40 7.22 -1.39
CA THR A 78 7.83 7.01 -1.20
C THR A 78 8.42 8.05 -0.28
N SER A 79 9.44 7.68 0.47
CA SER A 79 10.19 8.59 1.32
C SER A 79 11.67 8.22 1.36
N PRO A 80 12.61 9.18 1.25
CA PRO A 80 14.03 8.89 1.42
C PRO A 80 14.46 8.74 2.88
N ASP A 81 13.64 9.24 3.83
CA ASP A 81 14.06 9.38 5.23
C ASP A 81 12.96 9.04 6.26
N GLY A 82 11.77 8.70 5.81
CA GLY A 82 10.61 8.41 6.67
C GLY A 82 9.90 9.67 7.21
N ILE A 83 10.38 10.86 6.86
CA ILE A 83 9.84 12.15 7.31
C ILE A 83 9.22 12.90 6.13
N ILE A 84 9.96 12.99 5.02
CA ILE A 84 9.50 13.65 3.80
C ILE A 84 8.91 12.58 2.87
N TRP A 85 7.61 12.67 2.64
CA TRP A 85 6.88 11.72 1.82
C TRP A 85 6.41 12.36 0.51
N SER A 86 6.33 11.55 -0.52
CA SER A 86 5.77 11.94 -1.82
C SER A 86 4.84 10.86 -2.32
N ARG A 87 3.69 11.24 -2.85
CA ARG A 87 2.76 10.29 -3.46
C ARG A 87 3.23 9.95 -4.86
N VAL A 88 3.26 8.67 -5.18
CA VAL A 88 3.54 8.19 -6.55
C VAL A 88 2.37 8.60 -7.46
N PRO A 89 2.64 9.17 -8.64
CA PRO A 89 1.60 9.53 -9.60
C PRO A 89 0.73 8.32 -9.94
N HIS A 90 -0.56 8.51 -9.81
CA HIS A 90 -1.53 7.46 -9.99
C HIS A 90 -2.04 7.42 -11.45
N THR A 91 -2.13 6.21 -11.98
CA THR A 91 -2.84 5.96 -13.24
C THR A 91 -3.92 4.90 -13.01
N LYS A 92 -5.12 5.13 -13.55
CA LYS A 92 -6.23 4.18 -13.41
C LYS A 92 -5.90 2.81 -14.03
N ALA A 93 -5.04 2.77 -15.05
CA ALA A 93 -4.62 1.54 -15.69
C ALA A 93 -3.81 0.61 -14.76
N VAL A 94 -3.06 1.19 -13.82
CA VAL A 94 -2.22 0.43 -12.88
C VAL A 94 -2.92 0.23 -11.54
N PHE A 95 -3.45 1.31 -10.96
CA PHE A 95 -3.97 1.31 -9.60
C PHE A 95 -5.49 1.19 -9.52
N GLY A 96 -6.20 1.32 -10.65
CA GLY A 96 -7.65 1.22 -10.70
C GLY A 96 -8.18 -0.15 -11.08
N GLY A 97 -9.49 -0.27 -11.15
CA GLY A 97 -10.24 -1.44 -11.55
C GLY A 97 -11.65 -1.06 -12.00
N GLU A 98 -12.56 -2.03 -12.06
CA GLU A 98 -13.99 -1.78 -12.27
C GLU A 98 -14.67 -1.20 -11.03
N GLY A 99 -14.07 -1.35 -9.86
CA GLY A 99 -14.46 -0.79 -8.59
C GLY A 99 -13.25 -0.43 -7.74
N PRO A 100 -13.44 -0.22 -6.42
CA PRO A 100 -12.36 0.13 -5.49
C PRO A 100 -11.23 -0.87 -5.51
N THR A 101 -9.99 -0.37 -5.45
CA THR A 101 -8.78 -1.17 -5.33
C THR A 101 -7.97 -0.72 -4.13
N PHE A 102 -7.30 -1.63 -3.47
CA PHE A 102 -6.50 -1.36 -2.28
C PHE A 102 -5.32 -2.31 -2.18
N MET A 103 -4.23 -1.82 -1.61
CA MET A 103 -3.06 -2.60 -1.26
C MET A 103 -3.01 -2.80 0.25
N ASN A 104 -2.78 -4.03 0.69
CA ASN A 104 -2.74 -4.40 2.10
C ASN A 104 -1.34 -4.61 2.63
N SER A 105 -0.42 -5.05 1.77
CA SER A 105 0.95 -5.37 2.16
C SER A 105 1.92 -5.12 1.03
N VAL A 106 3.11 -4.66 1.36
CA VAL A 106 4.25 -4.51 0.45
C VAL A 106 5.49 -5.13 1.07
N THR A 107 6.30 -5.78 0.25
CA THR A 107 7.61 -6.33 0.64
C THR A 107 8.61 -6.20 -0.49
N LEU A 108 9.89 -6.29 -0.15
CA LEU A 108 10.94 -6.42 -1.13
C LEU A 108 11.10 -7.89 -1.52
N ALA A 109 11.00 -8.18 -2.80
CA ALA A 109 11.19 -9.51 -3.38
C ALA A 109 12.56 -9.58 -4.06
N GLY A 110 13.41 -10.48 -3.57
CA GLY A 110 14.77 -10.62 -4.12
C GLY A 110 15.63 -9.38 -3.89
N ALA A 111 16.43 -9.02 -4.90
CA ALA A 111 17.49 -8.04 -4.73
C ALA A 111 17.05 -6.57 -4.91
N ALA A 112 15.92 -6.29 -5.54
CA ALA A 112 15.49 -4.91 -5.82
C ALA A 112 14.09 -4.82 -6.42
N GLU A 113 13.14 -5.68 -6.11
CA GLU A 113 11.80 -5.61 -6.63
C GLU A 113 10.78 -5.50 -5.50
N PHE A 114 9.99 -4.46 -5.50
CA PHE A 114 8.83 -4.35 -4.61
C PHE A 114 7.66 -5.14 -5.17
N LEU A 115 7.03 -5.90 -4.30
CA LEU A 115 5.73 -6.53 -4.57
C LEU A 115 4.72 -6.07 -3.54
N ALA A 116 3.55 -5.68 -4.03
CA ALA A 116 2.41 -5.35 -3.19
C ALA A 116 1.23 -6.26 -3.52
N VAL A 117 0.47 -6.59 -2.49
CA VAL A 117 -0.73 -7.43 -2.62
C VAL A 117 -1.92 -6.77 -1.95
N GLY A 118 -3.10 -7.10 -2.42
CA GLY A 118 -4.36 -6.57 -1.89
C GLY A 118 -5.56 -7.12 -2.62
N GLY A 119 -6.48 -6.25 -3.01
CA GLY A 119 -7.68 -6.63 -3.72
C GLY A 119 -8.27 -5.55 -4.60
N ALA A 120 -9.20 -5.98 -5.43
CA ALA A 120 -10.09 -5.15 -6.21
C ALA A 120 -11.53 -5.61 -5.97
N LEU A 121 -12.45 -4.67 -5.76
CA LEU A 121 -13.88 -4.97 -5.64
C LEU A 121 -14.51 -4.78 -7.01
N GLY A 122 -15.14 -5.82 -7.51
CA GLY A 122 -15.89 -5.81 -8.76
C GLY A 122 -17.37 -6.10 -8.54
N PRO A 123 -18.18 -6.07 -9.62
CA PRO A 123 -19.62 -6.34 -9.54
C PRO A 123 -19.96 -7.73 -9.01
N ILE A 124 -19.07 -8.69 -9.18
CA ILE A 124 -19.27 -10.11 -8.80
C ILE A 124 -18.50 -10.50 -7.52
N GLY A 125 -17.92 -9.55 -6.83
CA GLY A 125 -17.17 -9.79 -5.58
C GLY A 125 -15.74 -9.28 -5.60
N ALA A 126 -14.97 -9.71 -4.62
CA ALA A 126 -13.57 -9.34 -4.47
C ALA A 126 -12.66 -10.24 -5.32
N THR A 127 -11.60 -9.67 -5.87
CA THR A 127 -10.55 -10.39 -6.57
C THR A 127 -9.20 -9.95 -6.01
N ALA A 128 -8.33 -10.91 -5.71
CA ALA A 128 -6.99 -10.62 -5.27
C ALA A 128 -6.21 -9.88 -6.36
N ALA A 129 -5.34 -8.99 -5.94
CA ALA A 129 -4.55 -8.16 -6.85
C ALA A 129 -3.11 -8.08 -6.39
N VAL A 130 -2.20 -8.07 -7.37
CA VAL A 130 -0.75 -8.00 -7.17
C VAL A 130 -0.19 -6.88 -8.04
N TRP A 131 0.74 -6.12 -7.48
CA TRP A 131 1.49 -5.09 -8.17
C TRP A 131 2.99 -5.30 -7.95
N ALA A 132 3.76 -4.98 -8.97
CA ALA A 132 5.22 -5.06 -8.95
C ALA A 132 5.85 -3.72 -9.34
N SER A 133 7.01 -3.43 -8.75
CA SER A 133 7.79 -2.24 -9.06
C SER A 133 9.29 -2.49 -8.88
N PRO A 134 10.13 -2.16 -9.87
CA PRO A 134 11.57 -2.30 -9.75
C PRO A 134 12.24 -1.18 -8.92
N ASP A 135 11.54 -0.09 -8.63
CA ASP A 135 12.12 1.13 -8.08
C ASP A 135 11.22 1.84 -7.02
N GLY A 136 10.05 1.28 -6.73
CA GLY A 136 9.05 1.90 -5.86
C GLY A 136 8.29 3.07 -6.49
N LEU A 137 8.67 3.51 -7.69
CA LEU A 137 8.08 4.63 -8.42
C LEU A 137 7.29 4.19 -9.65
N THR A 138 7.84 3.23 -10.40
CA THR A 138 7.22 2.68 -11.61
C THR A 138 6.52 1.38 -11.28
N TRP A 139 5.19 1.40 -11.26
CA TRP A 139 4.38 0.25 -10.89
C TRP A 139 3.67 -0.38 -12.09
N SER A 140 3.53 -1.69 -12.05
CA SER A 140 2.71 -2.46 -12.97
C SER A 140 1.79 -3.37 -12.17
N ARG A 141 0.54 -3.54 -12.65
CA ARG A 141 -0.35 -4.55 -12.11
C ARG A 141 0.02 -5.90 -12.74
N VAL A 142 0.34 -6.86 -11.91
CA VAL A 142 0.47 -8.26 -12.35
C VAL A 142 -0.95 -8.78 -12.46
N ILE A 143 -1.41 -9.01 -13.69
CA ILE A 143 -2.73 -9.58 -13.95
C ILE A 143 -2.55 -11.10 -13.94
N PRO A 144 -3.07 -11.80 -12.95
CA PRO A 144 -3.11 -13.25 -13.02
C PRO A 144 -4.18 -13.61 -14.07
N ASP A 145 -3.79 -14.37 -15.08
CA ASP A 145 -4.72 -14.91 -16.08
C ASP A 145 -5.62 -16.01 -15.50
N ASP A 146 -5.48 -16.31 -14.22
CA ASP A 146 -6.17 -17.44 -13.59
C ASP A 146 -7.14 -16.96 -12.51
N GLU A 147 -8.37 -16.64 -12.93
CA GLU A 147 -9.48 -16.30 -12.05
C GLU A 147 -9.77 -17.42 -11.02
N ALA A 148 -9.43 -18.68 -11.35
CA ALA A 148 -9.59 -19.80 -10.43
C ALA A 148 -8.63 -19.73 -9.24
N VAL A 149 -7.48 -19.05 -9.38
CA VAL A 149 -6.51 -18.85 -8.30
C VAL A 149 -6.81 -17.60 -7.48
N PHE A 150 -7.25 -16.53 -8.12
CA PHE A 150 -7.34 -15.19 -7.52
C PHE A 150 -8.77 -14.67 -7.35
N GLY A 151 -9.74 -15.32 -7.99
CA GLY A 151 -11.16 -14.95 -7.88
C GLY A 151 -11.73 -15.23 -6.50
N GLY A 152 -12.64 -14.36 -6.05
CA GLY A 152 -13.35 -14.51 -4.78
C GLY A 152 -12.50 -14.27 -3.53
N GLY A 153 -11.28 -13.72 -3.64
CA GLY A 153 -10.39 -13.55 -2.50
C GLY A 153 -9.74 -12.18 -2.41
N VAL A 154 -9.12 -11.92 -1.27
CA VAL A 154 -8.29 -10.75 -0.98
C VAL A 154 -7.01 -11.21 -0.30
N MET A 155 -5.87 -10.68 -0.73
CA MET A 155 -4.59 -10.92 -0.05
C MET A 155 -4.37 -9.85 1.02
N ASN A 156 -4.05 -10.29 2.24
CA ASN A 156 -3.87 -9.37 3.38
C ASN A 156 -2.42 -9.13 3.74
N SER A 157 -1.57 -10.12 3.56
CA SER A 157 -0.17 -10.02 3.92
C SER A 157 0.71 -10.77 2.94
N LEU A 158 1.91 -10.25 2.74
CA LEU A 158 2.93 -10.81 1.88
C LEU A 158 4.26 -10.81 2.62
N THR A 159 5.01 -11.89 2.49
CA THR A 159 6.36 -11.99 3.01
C THR A 159 7.28 -12.71 2.04
N ALA A 160 8.56 -12.32 2.04
CA ALA A 160 9.63 -13.02 1.35
C ALA A 160 10.32 -13.98 2.33
N GLY A 161 10.60 -15.21 1.89
CA GLY A 161 11.31 -16.21 2.70
C GLY A 161 11.03 -17.65 2.26
N GLY A 162 11.84 -18.58 2.72
CA GLY A 162 11.70 -20.01 2.39
C GLY A 162 11.79 -20.25 0.87
N PRO A 163 10.73 -20.81 0.26
CA PRO A 163 10.72 -21.13 -1.17
C PRO A 163 10.53 -19.92 -2.10
N GLY A 164 10.46 -18.70 -1.56
CA GLY A 164 10.22 -17.49 -2.34
C GLY A 164 9.26 -16.54 -1.64
N LEU A 165 8.11 -16.27 -2.24
CA LEU A 165 7.09 -15.37 -1.73
C LEU A 165 5.88 -16.16 -1.22
N VAL A 166 5.37 -15.73 -0.08
CA VAL A 166 4.15 -16.30 0.50
C VAL A 166 3.16 -15.17 0.75
N ALA A 167 1.98 -15.27 0.17
CA ALA A 167 0.86 -14.39 0.44
C ALA A 167 -0.24 -15.15 1.19
N VAL A 168 -0.89 -14.49 2.13
CA VAL A 168 -2.03 -15.00 2.88
C VAL A 168 -3.19 -14.02 2.81
N GLY A 169 -4.40 -14.55 2.87
CA GLY A 169 -5.60 -13.75 2.74
C GLY A 169 -6.85 -14.55 3.10
N TYR A 170 -7.98 -14.15 2.56
CA TYR A 170 -9.25 -14.85 2.74
C TYR A 170 -10.04 -14.90 1.43
N VAL A 171 -10.95 -15.84 1.35
CA VAL A 171 -11.97 -15.93 0.30
C VAL A 171 -13.26 -15.40 0.90
N ALA A 172 -13.96 -14.50 0.17
CA ALA A 172 -15.20 -13.86 0.60
C ALA A 172 -16.44 -14.64 0.13
#